data_7a338e794319d0785c14b2ab5699c0f6
#
_entry.id   7a338e794319d0785c14b2ab5699c0f6
#
_cell.length_a   1.000
_cell.length_b   1.000
_cell.length_c   1.000
_cell.angle_alpha   90.00
_cell.angle_beta   90.00
_cell.angle_gamma   90.00
#
_symmetry.space_group_name_H-M   'P 1'
#
loop_
_entity.id
_entity.type
_entity.pdbx_description
1 polymer ?
#
loop_
_entity_poly.entity_id
_entity_poly.type
_entity_poly.pdbx_seq_one_letter_code
_entity_poly.pdbx_strand_id
1 'polypeptide(L)'
;MWNWHDDALLLDEGVVAVEVPAGWAGEVSHQLTFAGPLGPILAAARGRWLFLADPEPEPAHRYVLPPAVRCWDGPQRIETGAARWVVEPGRSALPTVGAVRCAIRTVRRSLV
;
A
#
# COMPACT_ATOMS: atom_id res chain seq x y z
N MET A 1 9.01 3.53 -12.10
CA MET A 1 7.95 2.65 -11.60
C MET A 1 8.33 2.04 -10.26
N TRP A 2 8.49 0.75 -10.16
CA TRP A 2 8.89 0.08 -8.94
C TRP A 2 9.47 -1.29 -9.28
N ASN A 3 10.25 -1.85 -8.34
CA ASN A 3 10.86 -3.17 -8.51
C ASN A 3 11.12 -3.80 -7.14
N TRP A 4 10.85 -5.09 -7.01
CA TRP A 4 11.18 -5.83 -5.80
C TRP A 4 12.27 -6.84 -6.12
N HIS A 5 13.42 -6.73 -5.43
CA HIS A 5 14.59 -7.54 -5.68
C HIS A 5 15.47 -7.57 -4.43
N ASP A 6 16.06 -8.72 -4.13
CA ASP A 6 16.97 -8.90 -2.97
C ASP A 6 16.37 -8.39 -1.65
N ASP A 7 15.13 -8.78 -1.37
CA ASP A 7 14.41 -8.42 -0.14
C ASP A 7 14.25 -6.91 0.05
N ALA A 8 14.24 -6.15 -1.03
CA ALA A 8 13.99 -4.72 -1.00
C ALA A 8 13.01 -4.32 -2.10
N LEU A 9 12.11 -3.42 -1.75
CA LEU A 9 11.21 -2.79 -2.70
C LEU A 9 11.78 -1.43 -3.08
N LEU A 10 12.07 -1.25 -4.36
CA LEU A 10 12.58 0.00 -4.90
C LEU A 10 11.44 0.76 -5.54
N LEU A 11 11.14 1.94 -5.04
CA LEU A 11 10.12 2.83 -5.60
C LEU A 11 10.79 3.91 -6.42
N ASP A 12 10.32 4.10 -7.65
CA ASP A 12 10.69 5.25 -8.45
C ASP A 12 9.78 6.43 -8.11
N GLU A 13 10.12 7.59 -8.64
CA GLU A 13 9.24 8.75 -8.54
C GLU A 13 7.87 8.44 -9.14
N GLY A 14 6.82 8.91 -8.52
CA GLY A 14 5.45 8.70 -9.00
C GLY A 14 4.81 7.39 -8.54
N VAL A 15 5.41 6.69 -7.59
CA VAL A 15 4.83 5.50 -6.97
C VAL A 15 4.90 5.63 -5.47
N VAL A 16 3.84 5.21 -4.80
CA VAL A 16 3.73 5.25 -3.34
C VAL A 16 3.50 3.83 -2.84
N ALA A 17 4.11 3.47 -1.73
CA ALA A 17 3.80 2.24 -1.01
C ALA A 17 3.16 2.59 0.32
N VAL A 18 1.96 2.05 0.59
CA VAL A 18 1.27 2.24 1.85
C VAL A 18 1.49 1.00 2.70
N GLU A 19 2.18 1.16 3.82
CA GLU A 19 2.51 0.07 4.73
C GLU A 19 1.42 -0.07 5.79
N VAL A 20 0.79 -1.24 5.83
CA VAL A 20 -0.33 -1.53 6.72
C VAL A 20 0.02 -2.76 7.56
N PRO A 21 -0.27 -2.76 8.88
CA PRO A 21 -0.07 -3.95 9.69
C PRO A 21 -0.86 -5.14 9.13
N ALA A 22 -0.25 -6.33 9.13
CA ALA A 22 -0.86 -7.52 8.56
C ALA A 22 -2.23 -7.85 9.21
N GLY A 23 -2.40 -7.51 10.48
CA GLY A 23 -3.67 -7.74 11.17
C GLY A 23 -4.86 -6.99 10.57
N TRP A 24 -4.61 -5.89 9.86
CA TRP A 24 -5.65 -5.11 9.19
C TRP A 24 -5.66 -5.33 7.69
N ALA A 25 -4.52 -5.72 7.16
CA ALA A 25 -4.25 -5.64 5.72
C ALA A 25 -5.21 -6.49 4.89
N GLY A 26 -5.61 -7.65 5.40
CA GLY A 26 -6.58 -8.50 4.71
C GLY A 26 -7.91 -7.80 4.50
N GLU A 27 -8.41 -7.12 5.51
CA GLU A 27 -9.66 -6.35 5.41
C GLU A 27 -9.50 -5.11 4.55
N VAL A 28 -8.34 -4.43 4.62
CA VAL A 28 -8.05 -3.30 3.74
C VAL A 28 -8.08 -3.75 2.28
N SER A 29 -7.44 -4.89 1.98
CA SER A 29 -7.45 -5.47 0.64
C SER A 29 -8.88 -5.77 0.19
N HIS A 30 -9.69 -6.35 1.07
CA HIS A 30 -11.09 -6.66 0.76
C HIS A 30 -11.89 -5.39 0.45
N GLN A 31 -11.78 -4.36 1.27
CA GLN A 31 -12.46 -3.09 1.06
C GLN A 31 -12.01 -2.41 -0.23
N LEU A 32 -10.73 -2.52 -0.55
CA LEU A 32 -10.17 -1.90 -1.73
C LEU A 32 -10.78 -2.47 -3.02
N THR A 33 -11.19 -3.75 -3.02
CA THR A 33 -11.83 -4.36 -4.19
C THR A 33 -13.11 -3.66 -4.60
N PHE A 34 -13.79 -2.99 -3.68
CA PHE A 34 -15.01 -2.24 -3.98
C PHE A 34 -14.73 -0.86 -4.57
N ALA A 35 -13.51 -0.36 -4.43
CA ALA A 35 -13.15 0.99 -4.86
C ALA A 35 -12.50 1.04 -6.25
N GLY A 36 -12.14 -0.11 -6.81
CA GLY A 36 -11.50 -0.17 -8.11
C GLY A 36 -10.37 -1.19 -8.16
N PRO A 37 -9.31 -0.92 -8.92
CA PRO A 37 -8.21 -1.86 -9.06
C PRO A 37 -7.51 -2.08 -7.73
N LEU A 38 -7.16 -3.34 -7.47
CA LEU A 38 -6.49 -3.72 -6.23
C LEU A 38 -5.00 -3.39 -6.24
N GLY A 39 -4.36 -3.54 -7.38
CA GLY A 39 -2.93 -3.33 -7.52
C GLY A 39 -2.09 -4.40 -6.82
N PRO A 40 -0.76 -4.31 -6.97
CA PRO A 40 0.13 -5.25 -6.31
C PRO A 40 0.18 -5.03 -4.80
N ILE A 41 0.20 -6.13 -4.05
CA ILE A 41 0.32 -6.11 -2.59
C ILE A 41 1.41 -7.08 -2.20
N LEU A 42 2.42 -6.59 -1.48
CA LEU A 42 3.56 -7.37 -1.02
C LEU A 42 3.47 -7.58 0.49
N ALA A 43 3.39 -8.82 0.92
CA ALA A 43 3.47 -9.16 2.34
C ALA A 43 4.93 -9.22 2.75
N ALA A 44 5.38 -8.23 3.49
CA ALA A 44 6.76 -8.09 3.93
C ALA A 44 6.97 -8.72 5.31
N ALA A 45 8.22 -8.88 5.69
CA ALA A 45 8.59 -9.38 7.01
C ALA A 45 8.06 -8.48 8.12
N ARG A 46 7.98 -9.01 9.32
CA ARG A 46 7.51 -8.31 10.54
C ARG A 46 6.04 -7.93 10.52
N GLY A 47 5.23 -8.72 9.82
CA GLY A 47 3.77 -8.56 9.87
C GLY A 47 3.25 -7.27 9.25
N ARG A 48 3.79 -6.86 8.11
CA ARG A 48 3.34 -5.67 7.39
C ARG A 48 3.10 -5.99 5.93
N TRP A 49 2.12 -5.34 5.35
CA TRP A 49 1.83 -5.44 3.92
C TRP A 49 2.05 -4.08 3.26
N LEU A 50 2.60 -4.10 2.05
CA LEU A 50 2.86 -2.90 1.26
C LEU A 50 1.90 -2.86 0.08
N PHE A 51 1.05 -1.85 0.05
CA PHE A 51 0.09 -1.62 -1.03
C PHE A 51 0.68 -0.58 -1.98
N LEU A 52 0.94 -0.97 -3.22
CA LEU A 52 1.46 -0.03 -4.22
C LEU A 52 0.31 0.80 -4.77
N ALA A 53 0.52 2.10 -4.88
CA ALA A 53 -0.52 3.03 -5.27
C ALA A 53 0.06 4.20 -6.09
N ASP A 54 -0.81 4.85 -6.85
CA ASP A 54 -0.48 6.10 -7.51
C ASP A 54 -0.68 7.25 -6.54
N PRO A 55 0.26 8.20 -6.50
CA PRO A 55 0.06 9.41 -5.70
C PRO A 55 -1.08 10.24 -6.27
N GLU A 56 -1.80 10.93 -5.41
CA GLU A 56 -2.80 11.86 -5.89
C GLU A 56 -2.14 13.15 -6.38
N PRO A 57 -2.73 13.78 -7.43
CA PRO A 57 -2.12 14.96 -8.03
C PRO A 57 -2.13 16.21 -7.14
N GLU A 58 -2.96 16.23 -6.09
CA GLU A 58 -3.03 17.38 -5.22
C GLU A 58 -2.45 17.12 -3.84
N PRO A 59 -1.32 17.75 -3.50
CA PRO A 59 -0.70 17.59 -2.19
C PRO A 59 -1.47 18.29 -1.07
N ALA A 60 -2.53 19.02 -1.38
CA ALA A 60 -3.30 19.80 -0.39
C ALA A 60 -4.05 18.91 0.61
N HIS A 61 -4.27 17.68 0.29
CA HIS A 61 -4.94 16.73 1.18
C HIS A 61 -3.93 15.80 1.80
N ARG A 62 -3.23 16.29 2.82
CA ARG A 62 -2.41 15.40 3.61
C ARG A 62 -3.31 14.44 4.36
N TYR A 63 -3.14 13.19 4.06
CA TYR A 63 -3.94 12.14 4.63
C TYR A 63 -3.57 11.94 6.09
N VAL A 64 -4.55 12.04 6.96
CA VAL A 64 -4.35 11.64 8.35
C VAL A 64 -4.47 10.13 8.39
N LEU A 65 -3.34 9.45 8.36
CA LEU A 65 -3.28 8.01 8.49
C LEU A 65 -3.13 7.63 9.97
N PRO A 66 -3.65 6.46 10.36
CA PRO A 66 -3.39 5.96 11.72
C PRO A 66 -1.88 5.83 11.97
N PRO A 67 -1.42 5.97 13.22
CA PRO A 67 0.01 5.88 13.53
C PRO A 67 0.69 4.57 13.09
N ALA A 68 -0.07 3.49 12.99
CA ALA A 68 0.46 2.19 12.56
C ALA A 68 0.66 2.08 11.06
N VAL A 69 0.16 3.05 10.28
CA VAL A 69 0.24 3.06 8.81
C VAL A 69 1.29 4.06 8.38
N ARG A 70 2.17 3.64 7.48
CA ARG A 70 3.21 4.51 6.92
C ARG A 70 3.02 4.65 5.42
N CYS A 71 3.29 5.82 4.91
CA CYS A 71 3.27 6.10 3.48
C CYS A 71 4.69 6.38 3.02
N TRP A 72 5.16 5.61 2.05
CA TRP A 72 6.50 5.72 1.50
C TRP A 72 6.41 6.30 0.10
N ASP A 73 6.91 7.52 -0.05
CA ASP A 73 6.93 8.17 -1.37
C ASP A 73 8.22 7.81 -2.11
N GLY A 74 8.13 7.49 -3.40
CA GLY A 74 9.32 7.31 -4.22
C GLY A 74 9.98 8.64 -4.57
N PRO A 75 11.27 8.64 -4.91
CA PRO A 75 12.14 7.46 -4.98
C PRO A 75 12.61 7.02 -3.59
N GLN A 76 12.53 5.73 -3.33
CA GLN A 76 12.92 5.20 -2.02
C GLN A 76 13.17 3.69 -2.09
N ARG A 77 14.04 3.22 -1.17
CA ARG A 77 14.28 1.81 -0.97
C ARG A 77 13.65 1.37 0.35
N ILE A 78 12.81 0.36 0.32
CA ILE A 78 12.16 -0.20 1.50
C ILE A 78 12.70 -1.61 1.73
N GLU A 79 13.30 -1.85 2.88
CA GLU A 79 13.73 -3.19 3.26
C GLU A 79 12.50 -4.03 3.62
N THR A 80 12.25 -5.08 2.86
CA THR A 80 11.09 -5.93 3.06
C THR A 80 11.40 -7.21 3.82
N GLY A 81 12.67 -7.62 3.83
CA GLY A 81 13.03 -8.96 4.30
C GLY A 81 12.41 -10.02 3.40
N ALA A 82 12.31 -11.24 3.88
CA ALA A 82 11.63 -12.30 3.18
C ALA A 82 10.16 -11.91 3.00
N ALA A 83 9.72 -11.81 1.75
CA ALA A 83 8.41 -11.32 1.41
C ALA A 83 7.77 -12.17 0.31
N ARG A 84 6.47 -12.02 0.12
CA ARG A 84 5.74 -12.70 -0.95
C ARG A 84 4.63 -11.80 -1.47
N TRP A 85 4.31 -11.98 -2.73
CA TRP A 85 3.17 -11.27 -3.31
C TRP A 85 1.87 -11.87 -2.79
N VAL A 86 1.01 -11.04 -2.22
CA VAL A 86 -0.37 -11.39 -1.89
C VAL A 86 -1.23 -11.19 -3.13
N VAL A 87 -1.00 -10.09 -3.84
CA VAL A 87 -1.55 -9.84 -5.17
C VAL A 87 -0.36 -9.55 -6.07
N GLU A 88 -0.16 -10.41 -7.05
CA GLU A 88 0.97 -10.29 -7.96
C GLU A 88 0.83 -9.06 -8.86
N PRO A 89 1.97 -8.48 -9.29
CA PRO A 89 1.95 -7.41 -10.27
C PRO A 89 1.27 -7.90 -11.56
N GLY A 90 0.33 -7.11 -12.03
CA GLY A 90 -0.40 -7.39 -13.26
C GLY A 90 -0.41 -6.19 -14.17
N ARG A 91 -1.24 -6.25 -15.20
CA ARG A 91 -1.42 -5.15 -16.14
C ARG A 91 -2.44 -4.12 -15.66
N SER A 92 -3.06 -4.36 -14.52
CA SER A 92 -4.05 -3.44 -13.97
C SER A 92 -3.38 -2.16 -13.50
N ALA A 93 -4.11 -1.06 -13.59
CA ALA A 93 -3.67 0.21 -13.04
C ALA A 93 -3.51 0.08 -11.52
N LEU A 94 -2.62 0.90 -10.95
CA LEU A 94 -2.50 0.99 -9.50
C LEU A 94 -3.72 1.72 -8.93
N PRO A 95 -4.18 1.34 -7.72
CA PRO A 95 -5.17 2.16 -7.04
C PRO A 95 -4.57 3.52 -6.68
N THR A 96 -5.40 4.52 -6.46
CA THR A 96 -4.92 5.78 -5.94
C THR A 96 -4.63 5.66 -4.44
N VAL A 97 -3.74 6.50 -3.95
CA VAL A 97 -3.49 6.60 -2.51
C VAL A 97 -4.79 6.91 -1.76
N GLY A 98 -5.66 7.74 -2.35
CA GLY A 98 -6.95 8.06 -1.76
C GLY A 98 -7.86 6.85 -1.60
N ALA A 99 -7.88 5.95 -2.58
CA ALA A 99 -8.65 4.71 -2.49
C ALA A 99 -8.14 3.81 -1.37
N VAL A 100 -6.82 3.66 -1.26
CA VAL A 100 -6.22 2.88 -0.18
C VAL A 100 -6.55 3.50 1.18
N ARG A 101 -6.44 4.82 1.28
CA ARG A 101 -6.78 5.55 2.51
C ARG A 101 -8.23 5.33 2.92
N CYS A 102 -9.16 5.39 1.98
CA CYS A 102 -10.57 5.15 2.26
C CYS A 102 -10.81 3.74 2.78
N ALA A 103 -10.14 2.74 2.20
CA ALA A 103 -10.22 1.37 2.66
C ALA A 103 -9.69 1.23 4.10
N ILE A 104 -8.56 1.87 4.40
CA ILE A 104 -7.97 1.86 5.75
C ILE A 104 -8.93 2.51 6.75
N ARG A 105 -9.53 3.64 6.40
CA ARG A 105 -10.50 4.32 7.26
C ARG A 105 -11.69 3.44 7.58
N THR A 106 -12.22 2.75 6.58
CA THR A 106 -13.36 1.85 6.75
C THR A 106 -13.02 0.71 7.73
N VAL A 107 -11.88 0.09 7.55
CA VAL A 107 -11.42 -1.00 8.42
C VAL A 107 -11.19 -0.48 9.84
N ARG A 108 -10.55 0.67 10.01
CA ARG A 108 -10.29 1.26 11.31
C ARG A 108 -11.57 1.51 12.09
N ARG A 109 -12.63 1.98 11.43
CA ARG A 109 -13.92 2.19 12.07
C ARG A 109 -14.54 0.89 12.56
N SER A 110 -14.29 -0.20 11.87
CA SER A 110 -14.82 -1.50 12.26
C SER A 110 -14.06 -2.13 13.41
N LEU A 111 -12.84 -1.67 13.69
CA LEU A 111 -11.99 -2.20 14.77
C LEU A 111 -12.24 -1.53 16.13
N VAL A 112 -13.03 -0.51 16.16
CA VAL A 112 -13.31 0.26 17.38
C VAL A 112 -14.54 -0.30 18.11
#